data_c319bad42002180469e5fee06f7787e4
#
_entry.id   c319bad42002180469e5fee06f7787e4
#
_cell.length_a   1.000
_cell.length_b   1.000
_cell.length_c   1.000
_cell.angle_alpha   90.00
_cell.angle_beta   90.00
_cell.angle_gamma   90.00
#
_symmetry.space_group_name_H-M   'P 1'
#
loop_
_entity.id
_entity.type
_entity.pdbx_description
1 polymer ?
#
loop_
_entity_poly.entity_id
_entity_poly.type
_entity_poly.pdbx_seq_one_letter_code
_entity_poly.pdbx_strand_id
1 'polypeptide(L)'
;MGQKTNPIGNRIGIIRGWESNWYGGNDYGDKLAEDQKIRKYVHARLAKASISRVIIERTLKIVTITITTARPGIIIGKGGQEVDKLKEELKKITSKDIQLNIYEIKRPELDAFLVASSVARQIENRISYKRAIKMAIAASIRMNAEGIKIQISGRLNGAEMARSEHYKEGRIPLSTFRADIDYSMVEAHTTYGRIGIKVWIMKGEVYGKRDLNPLVGLSKKQGKNNRRKRN
;
A
#
# COMPACT_ATOMS: atom_id res chain seq x y z
N MET A 1 25.92 10.11 -9.74
CA MET A 1 24.45 10.33 -9.88
C MET A 1 23.86 10.42 -8.48
N GLY A 2 23.09 11.47 -8.18
CA GLY A 2 22.47 11.66 -6.87
C GLY A 2 21.40 10.61 -6.56
N GLN A 3 21.15 10.38 -5.27
CA GLN A 3 20.08 9.49 -4.81
C GLN A 3 18.72 10.13 -5.07
N LYS A 4 17.73 9.29 -5.42
CA LYS A 4 16.36 9.75 -5.65
C LYS A 4 15.56 9.62 -4.36
N THR A 5 14.87 10.70 -3.99
CA THR A 5 13.99 10.72 -2.83
C THR A 5 12.74 9.85 -3.06
N ASN A 6 12.10 9.45 -1.96
CA ASN A 6 10.84 8.70 -2.01
C ASN A 6 9.73 9.60 -2.61
N PRO A 7 9.09 9.19 -3.71
CA PRO A 7 8.06 10.00 -4.37
C PRO A 7 6.82 10.23 -3.51
N ILE A 8 6.51 9.32 -2.57
CA ILE A 8 5.40 9.51 -1.62
C ILE A 8 5.76 10.63 -0.64
N GLY A 9 6.98 10.59 -0.06
CA GLY A 9 7.44 11.59 0.89
C GLY A 9 7.42 13.00 0.32
N ASN A 10 7.83 13.17 -0.94
CA ASN A 10 7.80 14.48 -1.63
C ASN A 10 6.39 15.04 -1.86
N ARG A 11 5.35 14.22 -1.76
CA ARG A 11 3.95 14.58 -2.05
C ARG A 11 3.08 14.65 -0.80
N ILE A 12 3.64 14.34 0.37
CA ILE A 12 2.96 14.51 1.65
C ILE A 12 2.72 16.00 1.90
N GLY A 13 1.49 16.35 2.28
CA GLY A 13 1.06 17.72 2.49
C GLY A 13 0.64 18.47 1.22
N ILE A 14 0.91 17.93 0.02
CA ILE A 14 0.52 18.52 -1.28
C ILE A 14 -0.68 17.77 -1.85
N ILE A 15 -0.52 16.48 -2.16
CA ILE A 15 -1.58 15.64 -2.73
C ILE A 15 -1.91 14.40 -1.89
N ARG A 16 -1.07 14.09 -0.91
CA ARG A 16 -1.25 12.95 0.02
C ARG A 16 -1.19 13.40 1.45
N GLY A 17 -2.02 12.80 2.30
CA GLY A 17 -1.94 12.91 3.75
C GLY A 17 -1.04 11.83 4.37
N TRP A 18 -0.91 11.91 5.68
CA TRP A 18 -0.18 10.93 6.48
C TRP A 18 -1.00 9.65 6.66
N GLU A 19 -0.33 8.53 6.81
CA GLU A 19 -0.98 7.25 7.13
C GLU A 19 -1.23 7.08 8.64
N SER A 20 -0.57 7.87 9.47
CA SER A 20 -0.84 7.98 10.90
C SER A 20 -1.33 9.39 11.18
N ASN A 21 -2.61 9.53 11.58
CA ASN A 21 -3.30 10.79 11.84
C ASN A 21 -3.58 10.93 13.33
N TRP A 22 -2.65 11.54 14.05
CA TRP A 22 -2.81 11.85 15.45
C TRP A 22 -1.80 12.93 15.88
N TYR A 23 -2.10 13.57 16.97
CA TYR A 23 -1.23 14.54 17.62
C TYR A 23 -0.51 13.90 18.81
N GLY A 24 0.79 14.07 18.90
CA GLY A 24 1.63 13.63 20.02
C GLY A 24 2.26 14.82 20.71
N GLY A 25 2.11 14.88 22.05
CA GLY A 25 2.91 15.74 22.91
C GLY A 25 4.16 14.97 23.38
N ASN A 26 4.37 14.91 24.69
CA ASN A 26 5.49 14.20 25.30
C ASN A 26 5.52 12.69 24.99
N ASP A 27 4.35 12.08 24.76
CA ASP A 27 4.18 10.64 24.45
C ASP A 27 4.35 10.30 22.96
N TYR A 28 4.96 11.20 22.17
CA TYR A 28 5.11 10.98 20.72
C TYR A 28 5.86 9.69 20.39
N GLY A 29 6.99 9.45 21.10
CA GLY A 29 7.84 8.29 20.87
C GLY A 29 7.14 6.97 21.12
N ASP A 30 6.40 6.88 22.23
CA ASP A 30 5.68 5.68 22.63
C ASP A 30 4.55 5.36 21.64
N LYS A 31 3.76 6.38 21.25
CA LYS A 31 2.70 6.24 20.24
C LYS A 31 3.24 5.79 18.88
N LEU A 32 4.40 6.31 18.48
CA LEU A 32 5.03 5.91 17.22
C LEU A 32 5.53 4.46 17.27
N ALA A 33 6.13 4.05 18.40
CA ALA A 33 6.57 2.67 18.60
C ALA A 33 5.39 1.68 18.61
N GLU A 34 4.27 2.05 19.24
CA GLU A 34 3.03 1.26 19.16
C GLU A 34 2.50 1.14 17.73
N ASP A 35 2.42 2.24 16.97
CA ASP A 35 1.96 2.22 15.57
C ASP A 35 2.81 1.27 14.73
N GLN A 36 4.13 1.29 14.93
CA GLN A 36 5.01 0.39 14.21
C GLN A 36 4.81 -1.09 14.59
N LYS A 37 4.56 -1.38 15.88
CA LYS A 37 4.23 -2.73 16.35
C LYS A 37 2.92 -3.20 15.73
N ILE A 38 1.88 -2.35 15.71
CA ILE A 38 0.58 -2.63 15.11
C ILE A 38 0.74 -2.94 13.61
N ARG A 39 1.46 -2.10 12.85
CA ARG A 39 1.70 -2.31 11.41
C ARG A 39 2.43 -3.63 11.14
N LYS A 40 3.51 -3.90 11.86
CA LYS A 40 4.26 -5.17 11.73
C LYS A 40 3.38 -6.38 12.02
N TYR A 41 2.59 -6.31 13.09
CA TYR A 41 1.70 -7.38 13.50
C TYR A 41 0.62 -7.66 12.43
N VAL A 42 -0.06 -6.60 11.96
CA VAL A 42 -1.10 -6.70 10.93
C VAL A 42 -0.54 -7.29 9.62
N HIS A 43 0.64 -6.84 9.17
CA HIS A 43 1.27 -7.39 7.97
C HIS A 43 1.68 -8.86 8.13
N ALA A 44 2.19 -9.26 9.29
CA ALA A 44 2.59 -10.65 9.57
C ALA A 44 1.36 -11.57 9.65
N ARG A 45 0.33 -11.18 10.42
CA ARG A 45 -0.88 -11.98 10.65
C ARG A 45 -1.73 -12.16 9.39
N LEU A 46 -1.79 -11.12 8.56
CA LEU A 46 -2.64 -11.06 7.37
C LEU A 46 -1.86 -11.11 6.04
N ALA A 47 -0.71 -11.78 6.01
CA ALA A 47 0.15 -11.88 4.81
C ALA A 47 -0.60 -12.42 3.57
N LYS A 48 -1.60 -13.31 3.76
CA LYS A 48 -2.43 -13.87 2.69
C LYS A 48 -3.50 -12.92 2.15
N ALA A 49 -3.86 -11.88 2.91
CA ALA A 49 -4.96 -10.97 2.58
C ALA A 49 -4.57 -9.89 1.56
N SER A 50 -3.31 -9.78 1.17
CA SER A 50 -2.81 -8.74 0.25
C SER A 50 -3.18 -7.34 0.72
N ILE A 51 -2.65 -6.95 1.89
CA ILE A 51 -2.85 -5.62 2.47
C ILE A 51 -2.02 -4.62 1.67
N SER A 52 -2.61 -3.48 1.33
CA SER A 52 -1.92 -2.36 0.71
C SER A 52 -1.38 -1.39 1.75
N ARG A 53 -2.28 -0.85 2.57
CA ARG A 53 -1.95 0.19 3.56
C ARG A 53 -2.69 -0.05 4.86
N VAL A 54 -2.08 0.43 5.95
CA VAL A 54 -2.68 0.46 7.29
C VAL A 54 -2.68 1.91 7.76
N ILE A 55 -3.85 2.50 7.84
CA ILE A 55 -4.05 3.88 8.32
C ILE A 55 -4.44 3.81 9.78
N ILE A 56 -3.77 4.61 10.62
CA ILE A 56 -3.99 4.62 12.06
C ILE A 56 -4.42 6.03 12.48
N GLU A 57 -5.61 6.13 13.04
CA GLU A 57 -6.15 7.36 13.61
C GLU A 57 -6.31 7.17 15.11
N ARG A 58 -5.76 8.11 15.89
CA ARG A 58 -5.83 8.03 17.36
C ARG A 58 -6.63 9.19 17.91
N THR A 59 -7.62 8.85 18.72
CA THR A 59 -8.30 9.78 19.61
C THR A 59 -7.83 9.55 21.05
N LEU A 60 -8.37 10.30 21.98
CA LEU A 60 -8.01 10.17 23.40
C LEU A 60 -8.27 8.74 23.95
N LYS A 61 -9.39 8.12 23.56
CA LYS A 61 -9.84 6.83 24.11
C LYS A 61 -9.74 5.67 23.11
N ILE A 62 -9.82 5.94 21.80
CA ILE A 62 -9.99 4.92 20.77
C ILE A 62 -8.87 5.03 19.73
N VAL A 63 -8.34 3.90 19.29
CA VAL A 63 -7.45 3.76 18.15
C VAL A 63 -8.22 3.13 17.01
N THR A 64 -8.43 3.90 15.94
CA THR A 64 -9.09 3.41 14.72
C THR A 64 -8.03 2.95 13.73
N ILE A 65 -8.06 1.67 13.39
CA ILE A 65 -7.14 1.06 12.43
C ILE A 65 -7.93 0.75 11.18
N THR A 66 -7.58 1.41 10.08
CA THR A 66 -8.20 1.20 8.79
C THR A 66 -7.26 0.40 7.90
N ILE A 67 -7.68 -0.81 7.53
CA ILE A 67 -6.91 -1.73 6.68
C ILE A 67 -7.46 -1.69 5.26
N THR A 68 -6.62 -1.32 4.30
CA THR A 68 -6.97 -1.39 2.88
C THR A 68 -6.41 -2.67 2.28
N THR A 69 -7.26 -3.47 1.65
CA THR A 69 -6.92 -4.80 1.16
C THR A 69 -7.58 -5.09 -0.20
N ALA A 70 -6.95 -5.96 -0.98
CA ALA A 70 -7.56 -6.50 -2.21
C ALA A 70 -8.51 -7.68 -1.93
N ARG A 71 -8.41 -8.31 -0.74
CA ARG A 71 -9.19 -9.52 -0.40
C ARG A 71 -9.82 -9.39 0.99
N PRO A 72 -10.87 -8.57 1.14
CA PRO A 72 -11.49 -8.31 2.45
C PRO A 72 -12.09 -9.57 3.08
N GLY A 73 -12.58 -10.51 2.30
CA GLY A 73 -13.16 -11.76 2.80
C GLY A 73 -12.21 -12.59 3.67
N ILE A 74 -10.91 -12.55 3.41
CA ILE A 74 -9.91 -13.27 4.23
C ILE A 74 -9.76 -12.63 5.61
N ILE A 75 -9.90 -11.30 5.69
CA ILE A 75 -9.79 -10.57 6.96
C ILE A 75 -11.07 -10.72 7.78
N ILE A 76 -12.23 -10.64 7.11
CA ILE A 76 -13.53 -10.72 7.78
C ILE A 76 -13.78 -12.15 8.31
N GLY A 77 -13.43 -13.17 7.50
CA GLY A 77 -13.67 -14.56 7.83
C GLY A 77 -15.15 -14.93 7.83
N LYS A 78 -15.46 -16.13 8.27
CA LYS A 78 -16.84 -16.60 8.39
C LYS A 78 -17.53 -15.91 9.57
N GLY A 79 -18.59 -15.16 9.30
CA GLY A 79 -19.39 -14.49 10.34
C GLY A 79 -18.64 -13.41 11.15
N GLY A 80 -17.49 -12.88 10.64
CA GLY A 80 -16.74 -11.83 11.35
C GLY A 80 -15.75 -12.33 12.42
N GLN A 81 -15.66 -13.62 12.68
CA GLN A 81 -14.84 -14.20 13.76
C GLN A 81 -13.34 -13.83 13.67
N GLU A 82 -12.78 -13.73 12.46
CA GLU A 82 -11.37 -13.36 12.30
C GLU A 82 -11.10 -11.90 12.65
N VAL A 83 -12.07 -11.01 12.40
CA VAL A 83 -11.98 -9.59 12.80
C VAL A 83 -12.00 -9.46 14.32
N ASP A 84 -12.88 -10.21 14.99
CA ASP A 84 -12.99 -10.15 16.46
C ASP A 84 -11.72 -10.69 17.12
N LYS A 85 -11.18 -11.82 16.63
CA LYS A 85 -9.89 -12.35 17.08
C LYS A 85 -8.75 -11.33 16.87
N LEU A 86 -8.69 -10.73 15.68
CA LEU A 86 -7.69 -9.72 15.37
C LEU A 86 -7.79 -8.51 16.29
N LYS A 87 -9.01 -8.09 16.63
CA LYS A 87 -9.27 -7.01 17.57
C LYS A 87 -8.79 -7.34 18.98
N GLU A 88 -9.04 -8.57 19.45
CA GLU A 88 -8.54 -9.05 20.75
C GLU A 88 -7.01 -9.15 20.80
N GLU A 89 -6.41 -9.67 19.72
CA GLU A 89 -4.96 -9.76 19.59
C GLU A 89 -4.29 -8.38 19.60
N LEU A 90 -4.86 -7.40 18.91
CA LEU A 90 -4.39 -6.03 18.89
C LEU A 90 -4.59 -5.30 20.23
N LYS A 91 -5.66 -5.61 20.98
CA LYS A 91 -5.87 -5.09 22.34
C LYS A 91 -4.76 -5.49 23.32
N LYS A 92 -4.03 -6.56 23.04
CA LYS A 92 -2.85 -6.96 23.85
C LYS A 92 -1.62 -6.09 23.57
N ILE A 93 -1.60 -5.41 22.43
CA ILE A 93 -0.48 -4.54 22.01
C ILE A 93 -0.67 -3.11 22.50
N THR A 94 -1.91 -2.63 22.54
CA THR A 94 -2.26 -1.27 22.96
C THR A 94 -3.22 -1.30 24.16
N SER A 95 -3.05 -0.34 25.06
CA SER A 95 -3.92 -0.18 26.26
C SER A 95 -5.28 0.48 25.96
N LYS A 96 -5.50 0.93 24.71
CA LYS A 96 -6.71 1.65 24.29
C LYS A 96 -7.70 0.74 23.58
N ASP A 97 -8.95 1.18 23.51
CA ASP A 97 -9.95 0.50 22.70
C ASP A 97 -9.64 0.62 21.22
N ILE A 98 -9.88 -0.49 20.49
CA ILE A 98 -9.57 -0.59 19.06
C ILE A 98 -10.86 -0.70 18.25
N GLN A 99 -10.93 0.13 17.22
CA GLN A 99 -11.91 0.02 16.16
C GLN A 99 -11.21 -0.40 14.86
N LEU A 100 -11.69 -1.47 14.21
CA LEU A 100 -11.16 -1.95 12.94
C LEU A 100 -12.12 -1.59 11.80
N ASN A 101 -11.59 -0.95 10.78
CA ASN A 101 -12.29 -0.67 9.53
C ASN A 101 -11.57 -1.38 8.39
N ILE A 102 -12.32 -2.02 7.49
CA ILE A 102 -11.76 -2.76 6.35
C ILE A 102 -12.30 -2.13 5.08
N TYR A 103 -11.39 -1.72 4.19
CA TYR A 103 -11.73 -1.16 2.89
C TYR A 103 -11.18 -2.02 1.76
N GLU A 104 -12.01 -2.27 0.77
CA GLU A 104 -11.64 -3.01 -0.43
C GLU A 104 -11.00 -2.11 -1.48
N ILE A 105 -9.89 -2.56 -2.04
CA ILE A 105 -9.26 -1.95 -3.20
C ILE A 105 -9.84 -2.59 -4.46
N LYS A 106 -10.64 -1.82 -5.21
CA LYS A 106 -11.31 -2.30 -6.42
C LYS A 106 -10.36 -2.61 -7.58
N ARG A 107 -9.20 -1.92 -7.63
CA ARG A 107 -8.21 -2.04 -8.71
C ARG A 107 -6.83 -2.29 -8.09
N PRO A 108 -6.52 -3.52 -7.71
CA PRO A 108 -5.23 -3.85 -7.07
C PRO A 108 -4.04 -3.64 -8.01
N GLU A 109 -4.25 -3.65 -9.32
CA GLU A 109 -3.21 -3.43 -10.33
C GLU A 109 -2.73 -1.97 -10.40
N LEU A 110 -3.44 -1.04 -9.78
CA LEU A 110 -3.04 0.37 -9.64
C LEU A 110 -2.37 0.68 -8.29
N ASP A 111 -2.18 -0.33 -7.45
CA ASP A 111 -1.52 -0.19 -6.16
C ASP A 111 -0.09 -0.72 -6.25
N ALA A 112 0.89 0.16 -5.97
CA ALA A 112 2.30 -0.18 -6.15
C ALA A 112 2.76 -1.31 -5.21
N PHE A 113 2.24 -1.38 -3.98
CA PHE A 113 2.61 -2.42 -3.03
C PHE A 113 2.08 -3.78 -3.43
N LEU A 114 0.83 -3.85 -3.89
CA LEU A 114 0.21 -5.09 -4.32
C LEU A 114 0.87 -5.64 -5.59
N VAL A 115 1.19 -4.76 -6.54
CA VAL A 115 1.91 -5.14 -7.76
C VAL A 115 3.32 -5.63 -7.42
N ALA A 116 4.07 -4.90 -6.57
CA ALA A 116 5.40 -5.31 -6.15
C ALA A 116 5.39 -6.67 -5.44
N SER A 117 4.44 -6.89 -4.53
CA SER A 117 4.26 -8.16 -3.80
C SER A 117 3.88 -9.31 -4.73
N SER A 118 3.06 -9.04 -5.76
CA SER A 118 2.71 -10.04 -6.77
C SER A 118 3.92 -10.46 -7.60
N VAL A 119 4.75 -9.49 -8.04
CA VAL A 119 5.98 -9.76 -8.79
C VAL A 119 6.99 -10.51 -7.90
N ALA A 120 7.15 -10.12 -6.63
CA ALA A 120 8.02 -10.81 -5.68
C ALA A 120 7.64 -12.28 -5.54
N ARG A 121 6.37 -12.56 -5.30
CA ARG A 121 5.84 -13.93 -5.16
C ARG A 121 6.04 -14.76 -6.44
N GLN A 122 5.90 -14.16 -7.62
CA GLN A 122 6.17 -14.85 -8.89
C GLN A 122 7.65 -15.23 -9.03
N ILE A 123 8.57 -14.34 -8.62
CA ILE A 123 10.01 -14.62 -8.64
C ILE A 123 10.38 -15.70 -7.63
N GLU A 124 9.80 -15.68 -6.42
CA GLU A 124 9.96 -16.73 -5.41
C GLU A 124 9.48 -18.09 -5.92
N ASN A 125 8.41 -18.09 -6.72
CA ASN A 125 7.89 -19.29 -7.41
C ASN A 125 8.69 -19.66 -8.67
N ARG A 126 9.91 -19.11 -8.83
CA ARG A 126 10.84 -19.41 -9.93
C ARG A 126 10.33 -19.04 -11.33
N ILE A 127 9.37 -18.14 -11.43
CA ILE A 127 8.95 -17.56 -12.71
C ILE A 127 10.02 -16.56 -13.16
N SER A 128 10.35 -16.58 -14.47
CA SER A 128 11.31 -15.61 -15.04
C SER A 128 10.89 -14.18 -14.73
N TYR A 129 11.81 -13.40 -14.13
CA TYR A 129 11.56 -11.99 -13.76
C TYR A 129 11.09 -11.14 -14.95
N LYS A 130 11.61 -11.39 -16.16
CA LYS A 130 11.19 -10.67 -17.39
C LYS A 130 9.71 -10.92 -17.71
N ARG A 131 9.24 -12.16 -17.55
CA ARG A 131 7.82 -12.51 -17.75
C ARG A 131 6.95 -11.89 -16.68
N ALA A 132 7.35 -11.97 -15.42
CA ALA A 132 6.62 -11.39 -14.29
C ALA A 132 6.44 -9.87 -14.45
N ILE A 133 7.51 -9.14 -14.84
CA ILE A 133 7.45 -7.70 -15.07
C ILE A 133 6.53 -7.36 -16.24
N LYS A 134 6.67 -8.02 -17.39
CA LYS A 134 5.82 -7.76 -18.55
C LYS A 134 4.33 -7.97 -18.25
N MET A 135 4.00 -9.04 -17.53
CA MET A 135 2.61 -9.31 -17.09
C MET A 135 2.09 -8.22 -16.16
N ALA A 136 2.90 -7.79 -15.18
CA ALA A 136 2.52 -6.73 -14.25
C ALA A 136 2.30 -5.39 -14.96
N ILE A 137 3.18 -5.01 -15.89
CA ILE A 137 3.07 -3.79 -16.68
C ILE A 137 1.79 -3.82 -17.53
N ALA A 138 1.58 -4.90 -18.29
CA ALA A 138 0.38 -5.05 -19.13
C ALA A 138 -0.91 -4.99 -18.31
N ALA A 139 -0.95 -5.59 -17.11
CA ALA A 139 -2.11 -5.54 -16.22
C ALA A 139 -2.40 -4.11 -15.74
N SER A 140 -1.37 -3.36 -15.32
CA SER A 140 -1.53 -1.97 -14.84
C SER A 140 -1.97 -1.02 -15.95
N ILE A 141 -1.42 -1.14 -17.17
CA ILE A 141 -1.81 -0.32 -18.32
C ILE A 141 -3.27 -0.63 -18.73
N ARG A 142 -3.68 -1.90 -18.72
CA ARG A 142 -5.07 -2.29 -18.99
C ARG A 142 -6.06 -1.67 -18.01
N MET A 143 -5.63 -1.41 -16.76
CA MET A 143 -6.44 -0.73 -15.75
C MET A 143 -6.35 0.79 -15.80
N ASN A 144 -5.83 1.35 -16.91
CA ASN A 144 -5.67 2.79 -17.15
C ASN A 144 -4.66 3.48 -16.22
N ALA A 145 -3.53 2.84 -15.93
CA ALA A 145 -2.38 3.55 -15.40
C ALA A 145 -1.79 4.44 -16.52
N GLU A 146 -1.50 5.71 -16.25
CA GLU A 146 -0.82 6.60 -17.21
C GLU A 146 0.63 6.19 -17.46
N GLY A 147 1.24 5.54 -16.49
CA GLY A 147 2.56 4.97 -16.64
C GLY A 147 2.97 4.10 -15.46
N ILE A 148 3.83 3.15 -15.76
CA ILE A 148 4.43 2.25 -14.77
C ILE A 148 5.93 2.10 -15.02
N LYS A 149 6.69 2.06 -13.93
CA LYS A 149 8.12 1.72 -13.94
C LYS A 149 8.37 0.65 -12.89
N ILE A 150 9.01 -0.43 -13.28
CA ILE A 150 9.46 -1.49 -12.37
C ILE A 150 10.98 -1.58 -12.50
N GLN A 151 11.67 -1.55 -11.37
CA GLN A 151 13.10 -1.76 -11.28
C GLN A 151 13.36 -2.96 -10.40
N ILE A 152 14.19 -3.88 -10.88
CA ILE A 152 14.63 -5.05 -10.16
C ILE A 152 16.15 -5.00 -10.03
N SER A 153 16.64 -5.34 -8.83
CA SER A 153 18.07 -5.36 -8.51
C SER A 153 18.42 -6.57 -7.65
N GLY A 154 19.54 -7.20 -7.98
CA GLY A 154 20.02 -8.40 -7.29
C GLY A 154 20.63 -9.41 -8.26
N ARG A 155 20.76 -10.66 -7.80
CA ARG A 155 21.26 -11.80 -8.61
C ARG A 155 20.13 -12.33 -9.51
N LEU A 156 19.91 -11.64 -10.63
CA LEU A 156 18.82 -11.98 -11.56
C LEU A 156 19.09 -13.33 -12.23
N ASN A 157 18.12 -14.23 -12.17
CA ASN A 157 18.20 -15.63 -12.64
C ASN A 157 19.35 -16.42 -12.00
N GLY A 158 19.80 -16.08 -10.80
CA GLY A 158 20.88 -16.77 -10.11
C GLY A 158 22.29 -16.40 -10.60
N ALA A 159 22.46 -15.36 -11.43
CA ALA A 159 23.76 -14.90 -11.86
C ALA A 159 24.64 -14.54 -10.66
N GLU A 160 25.96 -14.83 -10.74
CA GLU A 160 26.90 -14.50 -9.66
C GLU A 160 27.01 -13.01 -9.41
N MET A 161 27.08 -12.23 -10.49
CA MET A 161 27.14 -10.77 -10.40
C MET A 161 25.74 -10.19 -10.32
N ALA A 162 25.47 -9.39 -9.29
CA ALA A 162 24.24 -8.64 -9.16
C ALA A 162 24.16 -7.53 -10.22
N ARG A 163 22.97 -7.34 -10.76
CA ARG A 163 22.69 -6.23 -11.70
C ARG A 163 21.33 -5.63 -11.43
N SER A 164 21.12 -4.42 -11.94
CA SER A 164 19.86 -3.70 -11.89
C SER A 164 19.30 -3.54 -13.28
N GLU A 165 18.06 -3.97 -13.47
CA GLU A 165 17.31 -3.77 -14.70
C GLU A 165 16.04 -2.97 -14.39
N HIS A 166 15.61 -2.13 -15.32
CA HIS A 166 14.35 -1.39 -15.20
C HIS A 166 13.57 -1.42 -16.51
N TYR A 167 12.28 -1.54 -16.35
CA TYR A 167 11.30 -1.51 -17.44
C TYR A 167 10.33 -0.37 -17.17
N LYS A 168 10.04 0.42 -18.19
CA LYS A 168 9.15 1.58 -18.09
C LYS A 168 8.20 1.58 -19.27
N GLU A 169 6.92 1.87 -18.99
CA GLU A 169 5.90 2.10 -20.01
C GLU A 169 5.04 3.29 -19.59
N GLY A 170 4.71 4.15 -20.56
CA GLY A 170 3.97 5.38 -20.32
C GLY A 170 4.78 6.50 -19.64
N ARG A 171 4.07 7.45 -19.06
CA ARG A 171 4.59 8.69 -18.48
C ARG A 171 4.71 8.60 -16.96
N ILE A 172 5.87 8.94 -16.39
CA ILE A 172 6.10 9.00 -14.94
C ILE A 172 6.96 10.23 -14.60
N PRO A 173 6.37 11.40 -14.48
CA PRO A 173 7.09 12.63 -14.15
C PRO A 173 7.34 12.69 -12.64
N LEU A 174 8.51 12.23 -12.17
CA LEU A 174 8.84 12.19 -10.74
C LEU A 174 9.01 13.59 -10.13
N SER A 175 9.41 14.58 -10.94
CA SER A 175 9.59 15.98 -10.52
C SER A 175 8.28 16.76 -10.41
N THR A 176 7.18 16.29 -11.01
CA THR A 176 5.88 16.97 -10.95
C THR A 176 5.14 16.57 -9.67
N PHE A 177 4.97 17.52 -8.74
CA PHE A 177 4.33 17.25 -7.45
C PHE A 177 2.82 16.99 -7.55
N ARG A 178 2.14 17.55 -8.55
CA ARG A 178 0.72 17.29 -8.80
C ARG A 178 0.45 15.88 -9.37
N ALA A 179 1.47 15.16 -9.86
CA ALA A 179 1.32 13.79 -10.36
C ALA A 179 1.11 12.82 -9.19
N ASP A 180 -0.01 12.08 -9.20
CA ASP A 180 -0.29 11.03 -8.20
C ASP A 180 0.50 9.77 -8.54
N ILE A 181 1.71 9.69 -7.97
CA ILE A 181 2.60 8.55 -8.14
C ILE A 181 2.57 7.71 -6.88
N ASP A 182 2.17 6.47 -7.04
CA ASP A 182 2.28 5.45 -6.01
C ASP A 182 3.63 4.75 -6.12
N TYR A 183 4.24 4.42 -4.98
CA TYR A 183 5.56 3.82 -4.91
C TYR A 183 5.62 2.74 -3.84
N SER A 184 6.28 1.65 -4.16
CA SER A 184 6.59 0.64 -3.16
C SER A 184 7.91 -0.06 -3.48
N MET A 185 8.54 -0.54 -2.42
CA MET A 185 9.72 -1.39 -2.46
C MET A 185 9.41 -2.67 -1.69
N VAL A 186 9.63 -3.82 -2.33
CA VAL A 186 9.44 -5.15 -1.77
C VAL A 186 10.66 -6.00 -2.10
N GLU A 187 11.01 -6.91 -1.21
CA GLU A 187 12.09 -7.87 -1.41
C GLU A 187 11.51 -9.25 -1.69
N ALA A 188 12.03 -9.92 -2.71
CA ALA A 188 11.76 -11.33 -2.98
C ALA A 188 12.89 -12.18 -2.41
N HIS A 189 12.54 -13.19 -1.63
CA HIS A 189 13.49 -14.11 -1.02
C HIS A 189 13.71 -15.32 -1.93
N THR A 190 14.87 -15.37 -2.55
CA THR A 190 15.24 -16.50 -3.43
C THR A 190 16.34 -17.34 -2.81
N THR A 191 16.56 -18.54 -3.35
CA THR A 191 17.66 -19.44 -2.92
C THR A 191 19.04 -18.83 -3.11
N TYR A 192 19.18 -17.86 -4.04
CA TYR A 192 20.43 -17.16 -4.35
C TYR A 192 20.61 -15.82 -3.62
N GLY A 193 19.66 -15.47 -2.75
CA GLY A 193 19.68 -14.22 -1.99
C GLY A 193 18.41 -13.39 -2.19
N ARG A 194 18.45 -12.13 -1.79
CA ARG A 194 17.33 -11.20 -1.88
C ARG A 194 17.39 -10.42 -3.19
N ILE A 195 16.24 -10.28 -3.82
CA ILE A 195 16.05 -9.45 -5.01
C ILE A 195 15.13 -8.28 -4.63
N GLY A 196 15.64 -7.06 -4.75
CA GLY A 196 14.88 -5.84 -4.47
C GLY A 196 14.03 -5.45 -5.68
N ILE A 197 12.74 -5.19 -5.45
CA ILE A 197 11.76 -4.79 -6.47
C ILE A 197 11.22 -3.43 -6.08
N LYS A 198 11.39 -2.43 -6.96
CA LYS A 198 10.84 -1.08 -6.80
C LYS A 198 9.82 -0.84 -7.89
N VAL A 199 8.63 -0.41 -7.51
CA VAL A 199 7.51 -0.15 -8.43
C VAL A 199 7.05 1.29 -8.27
N TRP A 200 6.86 1.99 -9.38
CA TRP A 200 6.25 3.31 -9.49
C TRP A 200 5.06 3.20 -10.42
N ILE A 201 3.89 3.66 -9.99
CA ILE A 201 2.67 3.68 -10.79
C ILE A 201 2.11 5.10 -10.78
N MET A 202 1.93 5.67 -11.96
CA MET A 202 1.27 6.95 -12.13
C MET A 202 -0.21 6.73 -12.40
N LYS A 203 -1.07 7.31 -11.53
CA LYS A 203 -2.54 7.21 -11.63
C LYS A 203 -3.15 8.38 -12.38
N GLY A 204 -2.42 9.49 -12.53
CA GLY A 204 -2.86 10.71 -13.19
C GLY A 204 -2.35 11.96 -12.48
N GLU A 205 -2.79 13.13 -12.94
CA GLU A 205 -2.47 14.41 -12.30
C GLU A 205 -3.66 14.94 -11.51
N VAL A 206 -3.38 15.54 -10.35
CA VAL A 206 -4.39 16.14 -9.47
C VAL A 206 -4.33 17.64 -9.60
N TYR A 207 -5.44 18.24 -10.03
CA TYR A 207 -5.60 19.69 -10.12
C TYR A 207 -6.52 20.20 -9.02
N GLY A 208 -6.22 21.41 -8.50
CA GLY A 208 -6.97 22.04 -7.42
C GLY A 208 -6.61 21.54 -6.02
N LYS A 209 -7.33 22.04 -5.02
CA LYS A 209 -7.16 21.61 -3.62
C LYS A 209 -7.65 20.18 -3.44
N ARG A 210 -6.79 19.30 -2.94
CA ARG A 210 -7.15 17.94 -2.56
C ARG A 210 -7.36 17.88 -1.05
N ASP A 211 -8.39 17.18 -0.66
CA ASP A 211 -8.55 16.81 0.74
C ASP A 211 -7.44 15.81 1.10
N LEU A 212 -6.64 16.17 2.11
CA LEU A 212 -5.48 15.37 2.56
C LEU A 212 -5.87 14.22 3.47
N ASN A 213 -7.15 14.01 3.73
CA ASN A 213 -7.60 12.84 4.47
C ASN A 213 -7.21 11.56 3.72
N PRO A 214 -6.48 10.63 4.32
CA PRO A 214 -6.04 9.38 3.69
C PRO A 214 -7.19 8.48 3.24
N LEU A 215 -8.40 8.69 3.78
CA LEU A 215 -9.63 7.99 3.40
C LEU A 215 -10.33 8.57 2.17
N VAL A 216 -9.88 9.72 1.68
CA VAL A 216 -10.44 10.35 0.47
C VAL A 216 -10.19 9.48 -0.75
N GLY A 217 -11.28 9.06 -1.38
CA GLY A 217 -11.28 8.11 -2.50
C GLY A 217 -11.75 6.72 -2.12
N LEU A 218 -11.67 6.32 -0.85
CA LEU A 218 -12.21 5.06 -0.36
C LEU A 218 -13.71 5.16 -0.03
N SER A 219 -14.21 6.31 0.43
CA SER A 219 -15.57 6.52 0.96
C SER A 219 -16.62 7.07 -0.03
N LYS A 220 -16.28 7.37 -1.29
CA LYS A 220 -17.15 8.14 -2.20
C LYS A 220 -18.39 7.44 -2.77
N LYS A 221 -18.98 6.41 -2.17
CA LYS A 221 -20.23 5.78 -2.70
C LYS A 221 -21.40 5.57 -1.73
N GLN A 222 -21.36 6.05 -0.49
CA GLN A 222 -22.55 5.95 0.38
C GLN A 222 -23.49 7.18 0.36
N GLY A 223 -23.10 8.28 -0.28
CA GLY A 223 -23.85 9.56 -0.20
C GLY A 223 -24.88 9.85 -1.31
N LYS A 224 -25.03 9.04 -2.36
CA LYS A 224 -25.90 9.38 -3.51
C LYS A 224 -27.22 8.61 -3.62
N ASN A 225 -27.48 7.60 -2.82
CA ASN A 225 -28.72 6.80 -2.97
C ASN A 225 -29.90 7.23 -2.08
N ASN A 226 -29.73 8.23 -1.16
CA ASN A 226 -30.85 8.65 -0.30
C ASN A 226 -31.61 9.88 -0.79
N ARG A 227 -31.27 10.48 -1.95
CA ARG A 227 -31.99 11.63 -2.50
C ARG A 227 -33.03 11.29 -3.57
N ARG A 228 -33.20 10.02 -3.96
CA ARG A 228 -34.19 9.59 -4.98
C ARG A 228 -35.44 8.88 -4.42
N LYS A 229 -35.66 8.88 -3.10
CA LYS A 229 -36.86 8.30 -2.49
C LYS A 229 -37.71 9.31 -1.71
N ARG A 230 -37.65 10.58 -2.08
CA ARG A 230 -38.62 11.60 -1.61
C ARG A 230 -39.02 12.44 -2.81
N ASN A 231 -39.89 11.90 -3.64
CA ASN A 231 -40.92 12.54 -4.44
C ASN A 231 -41.91 11.46 -4.81
#